data_d1f1c1a5b1259bf4e09023f8d2fb9e6b
#
_entry.id   d1f1c1a5b1259bf4e09023f8d2fb9e6b
#
_cell.length_a   1.000
_cell.length_b   1.000
_cell.length_c   1.000
_cell.angle_alpha   90.00
_cell.angle_beta   90.00
_cell.angle_gamma   90.00
#
_symmetry.space_group_name_H-M   'P 1'
#
loop_
_entity.id
_entity.type
_entity.pdbx_description
1 polymer ?
#
loop_
_entity_poly.entity_id
_entity_poly.type
_entity_poly.pdbx_seq_one_letter_code
_entity_poly.pdbx_strand_id
1 'polypeptide(L)'
;MSSALAISMLVKDYGRHAALRDVDLTIEDGELVGLLGPNGAGKSTLVKIVCGLVRPTGGRVTIHGHPAGSVAARRLIGYLPELFRYPDWCTADEVMRLHQRLAESTGDERERHELLELVGLADARDKRVEAMSKGMQQRLGLGQALIGAPRLLLLDEPTSALDPAGRIAVRELLEELRRRGTAVLLNSHLLSEVERVVDRVTIINRGVTVATGTPAELSRPGGVDVTTQDGVRHFPDAAREDIPGIVADLVAAGERVYDVSLVTSSLEEVYLQAVSDGAAS
;
A
#
# COMPACT_ATOMS: atom_id res chain seq x y z
N MET A 1 -17.82 -14.55 4.27
CA MET A 1 -17.06 -14.08 3.11
C MET A 1 -15.69 -14.70 3.21
N SER A 2 -15.09 -15.18 2.13
CA SER A 2 -13.73 -15.76 2.21
C SER A 2 -12.73 -14.63 2.03
N SER A 3 -11.88 -14.42 3.03
CA SER A 3 -10.81 -13.41 2.95
C SER A 3 -9.78 -13.77 1.86
N ALA A 4 -9.34 -12.76 1.12
CA ALA A 4 -8.25 -12.90 0.14
C ALA A 4 -6.92 -13.26 0.82
N LEU A 5 -6.67 -12.66 2.00
CA LEU A 5 -5.53 -12.96 2.86
C LEU A 5 -6.01 -13.07 4.31
N ALA A 6 -5.63 -14.13 5.01
CA ALA A 6 -5.80 -14.23 6.44
C ALA A 6 -4.48 -14.65 7.12
N ILE A 7 -4.05 -13.83 8.05
CA ILE A 7 -2.86 -14.02 8.89
C ILE A 7 -3.34 -14.05 10.33
N SER A 8 -2.97 -15.11 11.07
CA SER A 8 -3.35 -15.27 12.47
C SER A 8 -2.15 -15.65 13.32
N MET A 9 -1.91 -14.86 14.37
CA MET A 9 -0.85 -15.06 15.38
C MET A 9 0.52 -15.30 14.72
N LEU A 10 0.86 -14.53 13.67
CA LEU A 10 2.06 -14.76 12.89
C LEU A 10 3.32 -14.41 13.66
N VAL A 11 4.19 -15.40 13.81
CA VAL A 11 5.50 -15.26 14.45
C VAL A 11 6.61 -15.63 13.48
N LYS A 12 7.67 -14.84 13.47
CA LYS A 12 8.89 -15.16 12.74
C LYS A 12 10.14 -14.76 13.49
N ASP A 13 10.96 -15.76 13.81
CA ASP A 13 12.27 -15.61 14.41
C ASP A 13 13.39 -15.95 13.41
N TYR A 14 14.44 -15.16 13.43
CA TYR A 14 15.72 -15.41 12.77
C TYR A 14 16.78 -15.56 13.86
N GLY A 15 16.93 -16.77 14.36
CA GLY A 15 17.80 -17.04 15.52
C GLY A 15 17.31 -16.29 16.77
N ARG A 16 18.09 -15.30 17.23
CA ARG A 16 17.71 -14.48 18.40
C ARG A 16 16.90 -13.24 18.06
N HIS A 17 16.72 -12.95 16.78
CA HIS A 17 15.97 -11.77 16.31
C HIS A 17 14.54 -12.13 15.98
N ALA A 18 13.59 -11.64 16.77
CA ALA A 18 12.17 -11.78 16.51
C ALA A 18 11.73 -10.70 15.50
N ALA A 19 11.50 -11.10 14.26
CA ALA A 19 11.09 -10.20 13.17
C ALA A 19 9.58 -9.94 13.15
N LEU A 20 8.76 -10.91 13.59
CA LEU A 20 7.30 -10.79 13.76
C LEU A 20 6.88 -11.46 15.06
N ARG A 21 5.96 -10.81 15.79
CA ARG A 21 5.51 -11.20 17.11
C ARG A 21 3.99 -11.07 17.16
N ASP A 22 3.30 -12.19 16.92
CA ASP A 22 1.84 -12.31 17.03
C ASP A 22 1.09 -11.28 16.15
N VAL A 23 1.42 -11.26 14.86
CA VAL A 23 0.79 -10.33 13.91
C VAL A 23 -0.48 -10.97 13.34
N ASP A 24 -1.59 -10.23 13.43
CA ASP A 24 -2.85 -10.53 12.77
C ASP A 24 -3.13 -9.53 11.66
N LEU A 25 -3.58 -10.03 10.50
CA LEU A 25 -3.99 -9.22 9.36
C LEU A 25 -4.97 -9.99 8.50
N THR A 26 -6.07 -9.35 8.13
CA THR A 26 -7.04 -9.90 7.18
C THR A 26 -7.23 -8.91 6.05
N ILE A 27 -7.35 -9.39 4.81
CA ILE A 27 -7.71 -8.59 3.64
C ILE A 27 -8.86 -9.29 2.94
N GLU A 28 -9.93 -8.55 2.69
CA GLU A 28 -11.11 -9.06 1.98
C GLU A 28 -10.94 -8.93 0.46
N ASP A 29 -11.78 -9.63 -0.31
CA ASP A 29 -11.78 -9.50 -1.78
C ASP A 29 -12.07 -8.05 -2.20
N GLY A 30 -11.22 -7.50 -3.06
CA GLY A 30 -11.33 -6.12 -3.54
C GLY A 30 -10.91 -5.05 -2.52
N GLU A 31 -10.39 -5.43 -1.35
CA GLU A 31 -9.89 -4.48 -0.35
C GLU A 31 -8.45 -4.06 -0.67
N LEU A 32 -8.16 -2.77 -0.57
CA LEU A 32 -6.82 -2.20 -0.64
C LEU A 32 -6.34 -1.88 0.78
N VAL A 33 -5.32 -2.61 1.24
CA VAL A 33 -4.74 -2.42 2.59
C VAL A 33 -3.32 -1.88 2.49
N GLY A 34 -3.06 -0.77 3.17
CA GLY A 34 -1.72 -0.21 3.35
C GLY A 34 -1.00 -0.88 4.51
N LEU A 35 0.21 -1.38 4.26
CA LEU A 35 1.10 -1.94 5.28
C LEU A 35 2.22 -0.93 5.57
N LEU A 36 2.15 -0.27 6.71
CA LEU A 36 3.07 0.79 7.10
C LEU A 36 3.97 0.36 8.27
N GLY A 37 5.08 1.04 8.43
CA GLY A 37 6.00 0.82 9.53
C GLY A 37 7.43 1.25 9.18
N PRO A 38 8.30 1.49 10.15
CA PRO A 38 9.68 1.87 9.91
C PRO A 38 10.50 0.74 9.26
N ASN A 39 11.70 1.07 8.80
CA ASN A 39 12.63 0.07 8.31
C ASN A 39 12.97 -0.91 9.44
N GLY A 40 12.95 -2.20 9.12
CA GLY A 40 13.16 -3.25 10.12
C GLY A 40 11.91 -3.62 10.96
N ALA A 41 10.74 -3.00 10.70
CA ALA A 41 9.50 -3.32 11.43
C ALA A 41 8.94 -4.73 11.19
N GLY A 42 9.41 -5.44 10.15
CA GLY A 42 8.95 -6.78 9.81
C GLY A 42 8.11 -6.86 8.52
N LYS A 43 7.80 -5.73 7.86
CA LYS A 43 6.96 -5.66 6.65
C LYS A 43 7.41 -6.62 5.54
N SER A 44 8.68 -6.51 5.12
CA SER A 44 9.23 -7.39 4.07
C SER A 44 9.28 -8.87 4.50
N THR A 45 9.42 -9.14 5.80
CA THR A 45 9.33 -10.52 6.33
C THR A 45 7.91 -11.05 6.19
N LEU A 46 6.89 -10.26 6.54
CA LEU A 46 5.49 -10.61 6.37
C LEU A 46 5.17 -10.89 4.90
N VAL A 47 5.52 -9.97 3.99
CA VAL A 47 5.32 -10.14 2.54
C VAL A 47 5.99 -11.42 2.03
N LYS A 48 7.25 -11.69 2.41
CA LYS A 48 7.96 -12.92 2.01
C LYS A 48 7.29 -14.19 2.53
N ILE A 49 6.67 -14.15 3.71
CA ILE A 49 5.91 -15.30 4.25
C ILE A 49 4.62 -15.50 3.44
N VAL A 50 3.88 -14.43 3.12
CA VAL A 50 2.68 -14.49 2.27
C VAL A 50 3.02 -15.07 0.90
N CYS A 51 4.11 -14.64 0.27
CA CYS A 51 4.62 -15.22 -0.99
C CYS A 51 5.10 -16.67 -0.86
N GLY A 52 5.23 -17.22 0.37
CA GLY A 52 5.78 -18.56 0.60
C GLY A 52 7.30 -18.66 0.40
N LEU A 53 8.01 -17.53 0.34
CA LEU A 53 9.47 -17.47 0.22
C LEU A 53 10.18 -17.73 1.56
N VAL A 54 9.49 -17.47 2.68
CA VAL A 54 9.97 -17.70 4.04
C VAL A 54 8.91 -18.45 4.81
N ARG A 55 9.31 -19.46 5.58
CA ARG A 55 8.40 -20.18 6.48
C ARG A 55 8.24 -19.40 7.79
N PRO A 56 7.00 -19.26 8.32
CA PRO A 56 6.78 -18.71 9.66
C PRO A 56 7.38 -19.63 10.73
N THR A 57 7.69 -19.09 11.90
CA THR A 57 8.05 -19.84 13.10
C THR A 57 6.81 -20.32 13.85
N GLY A 58 5.72 -19.53 13.82
CA GLY A 58 4.42 -19.83 14.40
C GLY A 58 3.31 -19.09 13.69
N GLY A 59 2.07 -19.41 14.02
CA GLY A 59 0.88 -18.83 13.42
C GLY A 59 0.49 -19.47 12.10
N ARG A 60 -0.47 -18.85 11.41
CA ARG A 60 -1.03 -19.35 10.16
C ARG A 60 -1.20 -18.21 9.15
N VAL A 61 -0.92 -18.52 7.87
CA VAL A 61 -1.18 -17.62 6.74
C VAL A 61 -1.90 -18.40 5.66
N THR A 62 -3.04 -17.87 5.20
CA THR A 62 -3.82 -18.45 4.10
C THR A 62 -4.20 -17.39 3.08
N ILE A 63 -4.20 -17.79 1.81
CA ILE A 63 -4.64 -17.00 0.67
C ILE A 63 -5.85 -17.70 0.08
N HIS A 64 -7.03 -17.06 0.11
CA HIS A 64 -8.32 -17.68 -0.25
C HIS A 64 -8.48 -19.09 0.35
N GLY A 65 -8.12 -19.26 1.64
CA GLY A 65 -8.18 -20.53 2.35
C GLY A 65 -7.01 -21.50 2.06
N HIS A 66 -6.15 -21.25 1.07
CA HIS A 66 -4.99 -22.08 0.77
C HIS A 66 -3.79 -21.67 1.62
N PRO A 67 -3.05 -22.60 2.23
CA PRO A 67 -1.86 -22.30 3.02
C PRO A 67 -0.81 -21.55 2.17
N ALA A 68 -0.21 -20.50 2.73
CA ALA A 68 0.88 -19.75 2.09
C ALA A 68 2.01 -20.71 1.67
N GLY A 69 2.58 -20.49 0.47
CA GLY A 69 3.62 -21.33 -0.11
C GLY A 69 3.11 -22.58 -0.83
N SER A 70 1.83 -22.94 -0.72
CA SER A 70 1.24 -23.98 -1.57
C SER A 70 1.16 -23.55 -3.04
N VAL A 71 1.13 -24.50 -3.96
CA VAL A 71 0.98 -24.20 -5.40
C VAL A 71 -0.33 -23.43 -5.65
N ALA A 72 -1.42 -23.86 -5.00
CA ALA A 72 -2.72 -23.18 -5.12
C ALA A 72 -2.67 -21.73 -4.67
N ALA A 73 -2.04 -21.44 -3.51
CA ALA A 73 -1.87 -20.07 -3.02
C ALA A 73 -1.01 -19.22 -3.97
N ARG A 74 0.12 -19.77 -4.46
CA ARG A 74 1.02 -19.02 -5.35
C ARG A 74 0.37 -18.62 -6.68
N ARG A 75 -0.53 -19.43 -7.22
CA ARG A 75 -1.31 -19.10 -8.43
C ARG A 75 -2.28 -17.95 -8.25
N LEU A 76 -2.61 -17.61 -7.01
CA LEU A 76 -3.54 -16.50 -6.67
C LEU A 76 -2.82 -15.20 -6.36
N ILE A 77 -1.48 -15.21 -6.28
CA ILE A 77 -0.67 -14.06 -5.86
C ILE A 77 0.06 -13.45 -7.04
N GLY A 78 -0.07 -12.13 -7.20
CA GLY A 78 0.87 -11.30 -7.95
C GLY A 78 1.79 -10.56 -6.98
N TYR A 79 3.07 -10.44 -7.32
CA TYR A 79 4.03 -9.77 -6.45
C TYR A 79 4.98 -8.86 -7.22
N LEU A 80 5.04 -7.61 -6.81
CA LEU A 80 6.04 -6.64 -7.23
C LEU A 80 6.96 -6.35 -6.04
N PRO A 81 8.21 -6.85 -6.01
CA PRO A 81 9.18 -6.49 -4.97
C PRO A 81 9.72 -5.07 -5.16
N GLU A 82 10.21 -4.45 -4.10
CA GLU A 82 10.88 -3.14 -4.15
C GLU A 82 12.08 -3.13 -5.12
N LEU A 83 12.88 -4.20 -5.07
CA LEU A 83 14.04 -4.37 -5.95
C LEU A 83 13.83 -5.57 -6.87
N PHE A 84 13.80 -5.30 -8.15
CA PHE A 84 13.75 -6.32 -9.19
C PHE A 84 14.68 -5.94 -10.34
N ARG A 85 15.10 -6.92 -11.10
CA ARG A 85 15.91 -6.73 -12.31
C ARG A 85 15.45 -7.68 -13.38
N TYR A 86 15.36 -7.19 -14.58
CA TYR A 86 15.13 -7.98 -15.78
C TYR A 86 16.44 -8.10 -16.57
N PRO A 87 16.60 -9.11 -17.41
CA PRO A 87 17.73 -9.17 -18.33
C PRO A 87 17.69 -7.96 -19.26
N ASP A 88 18.79 -7.21 -19.34
CA ASP A 88 18.87 -5.94 -20.06
C ASP A 88 18.57 -6.08 -21.57
N TRP A 89 18.90 -7.25 -22.15
CA TRP A 89 18.69 -7.58 -23.57
C TRP A 89 17.25 -7.97 -23.92
N CYS A 90 16.40 -8.30 -22.95
CA CYS A 90 15.01 -8.66 -23.19
C CYS A 90 14.18 -7.44 -23.54
N THR A 91 13.19 -7.62 -24.43
CA THR A 91 12.11 -6.65 -24.63
C THR A 91 11.05 -6.76 -23.54
N ALA A 92 10.14 -5.77 -23.46
CA ALA A 92 9.01 -5.83 -22.53
C ALA A 92 8.17 -7.09 -22.76
N ASP A 93 7.82 -7.41 -24.00
CA ASP A 93 7.04 -8.62 -24.33
C ASP A 93 7.77 -9.90 -23.94
N GLU A 94 9.10 -9.98 -24.15
CA GLU A 94 9.88 -11.14 -23.77
C GLU A 94 9.92 -11.34 -22.25
N VAL A 95 10.02 -10.25 -21.48
CA VAL A 95 9.90 -10.30 -20.01
C VAL A 95 8.51 -10.82 -19.62
N MET A 96 7.44 -10.26 -20.18
CA MET A 96 6.08 -10.70 -19.89
C MET A 96 5.87 -12.17 -20.27
N ARG A 97 6.36 -12.60 -21.43
CA ARG A 97 6.30 -14.02 -21.89
C ARG A 97 7.05 -14.98 -20.95
N LEU A 98 8.24 -14.56 -20.46
CA LEU A 98 8.99 -15.35 -19.49
C LEU A 98 8.16 -15.54 -18.22
N HIS A 99 7.56 -14.45 -17.69
CA HIS A 99 6.77 -14.53 -16.48
C HIS A 99 5.46 -15.31 -16.65
N GLN A 100 4.80 -15.25 -17.82
CA GLN A 100 3.66 -16.13 -18.12
C GLN A 100 4.05 -17.62 -18.00
N ARG A 101 5.21 -18.00 -18.55
CA ARG A 101 5.70 -19.39 -18.44
C ARG A 101 6.02 -19.77 -16.99
N LEU A 102 6.67 -18.89 -16.23
CA LEU A 102 7.01 -19.14 -14.83
C LEU A 102 5.77 -19.23 -13.92
N ALA A 103 4.74 -18.46 -14.22
CA ALA A 103 3.47 -18.47 -13.51
C ALA A 103 2.55 -19.63 -13.96
N GLU A 104 2.95 -20.40 -14.99
CA GLU A 104 2.08 -21.39 -15.63
C GLU A 104 0.71 -20.79 -16.05
N SER A 105 0.73 -19.49 -16.43
CA SER A 105 -0.46 -18.80 -16.90
C SER A 105 -0.96 -19.44 -18.21
N THR A 106 -2.27 -19.56 -18.34
CA THR A 106 -2.93 -19.97 -19.58
C THR A 106 -3.10 -18.81 -20.57
N GLY A 107 -2.68 -17.59 -20.18
CA GLY A 107 -2.71 -16.40 -21.01
C GLY A 107 -1.80 -16.50 -22.24
N ASP A 108 -2.18 -15.79 -23.28
CA ASP A 108 -1.50 -15.76 -24.56
C ASP A 108 -0.85 -14.40 -24.85
N GLU A 109 -0.57 -14.11 -26.11
CA GLU A 109 -0.05 -12.82 -26.55
C GLU A 109 -1.03 -11.66 -26.29
N ARG A 110 -2.34 -11.94 -26.34
CA ARG A 110 -3.38 -10.95 -26.09
C ARG A 110 -3.34 -10.49 -24.63
N GLU A 111 -3.22 -11.41 -23.65
CA GLU A 111 -3.05 -11.05 -22.23
C GLU A 111 -1.85 -10.11 -22.05
N ARG A 112 -0.70 -10.43 -22.66
CA ARG A 112 0.50 -9.58 -22.55
C ARG A 112 0.28 -8.19 -23.12
N HIS A 113 -0.40 -8.10 -24.27
CA HIS A 113 -0.71 -6.83 -24.89
C HIS A 113 -1.64 -5.98 -24.03
N GLU A 114 -2.73 -6.57 -23.53
CA GLU A 114 -3.70 -5.91 -22.64
C GLU A 114 -3.02 -5.43 -21.34
N LEU A 115 -2.12 -6.23 -20.76
CA LEU A 115 -1.38 -5.83 -19.56
C LEU A 115 -0.37 -4.71 -19.83
N LEU A 116 0.35 -4.75 -20.97
CA LEU A 116 1.25 -3.67 -21.36
C LEU A 116 0.49 -2.37 -21.66
N GLU A 117 -0.68 -2.46 -22.25
CA GLU A 117 -1.56 -1.30 -22.45
C GLU A 117 -2.04 -0.74 -21.12
N LEU A 118 -2.50 -1.61 -20.20
CA LEU A 118 -2.99 -1.24 -18.87
C LEU A 118 -1.94 -0.47 -18.04
N VAL A 119 -0.65 -0.82 -18.20
CA VAL A 119 0.45 -0.13 -17.50
C VAL A 119 1.11 0.98 -18.35
N GLY A 120 0.50 1.35 -19.47
CA GLY A 120 0.97 2.43 -20.36
C GLY A 120 2.29 2.14 -21.05
N LEU A 121 2.52 0.90 -21.48
CA LEU A 121 3.71 0.43 -22.19
C LEU A 121 3.40 -0.23 -23.53
N ALA A 122 2.20 -0.03 -24.11
CA ALA A 122 1.82 -0.61 -25.41
C ALA A 122 2.84 -0.28 -26.50
N ASP A 123 3.22 1.00 -26.65
CA ASP A 123 4.19 1.48 -27.65
C ASP A 123 5.63 1.09 -27.34
N ALA A 124 5.89 0.55 -26.15
CA ALA A 124 7.22 0.10 -25.71
C ALA A 124 7.36 -1.43 -25.67
N ARG A 125 6.42 -2.16 -26.24
CA ARG A 125 6.38 -3.62 -26.26
C ARG A 125 7.71 -4.25 -26.70
N ASP A 126 8.27 -3.73 -27.81
CA ASP A 126 9.51 -4.24 -28.41
C ASP A 126 10.77 -3.50 -27.92
N LYS A 127 10.61 -2.58 -26.96
CA LYS A 127 11.72 -1.84 -26.37
C LYS A 127 12.48 -2.72 -25.40
N ARG A 128 13.82 -2.75 -25.52
CA ARG A 128 14.69 -3.49 -24.58
C ARG A 128 14.71 -2.83 -23.22
N VAL A 129 14.86 -3.63 -22.16
CA VAL A 129 14.90 -3.18 -20.77
C VAL A 129 16.03 -2.16 -20.54
N GLU A 130 17.22 -2.36 -21.14
CA GLU A 130 18.34 -1.42 -21.09
C GLU A 130 18.02 -0.01 -21.59
N ALA A 131 17.08 0.09 -22.53
CA ALA A 131 16.64 1.37 -23.11
C ALA A 131 15.42 1.98 -22.38
N MET A 132 14.90 1.32 -21.34
CA MET A 132 13.77 1.80 -20.55
C MET A 132 14.23 2.73 -19.42
N SER A 133 13.46 3.78 -19.14
CA SER A 133 13.61 4.55 -17.90
C SER A 133 13.24 3.69 -16.68
N LYS A 134 13.69 4.09 -15.49
CA LYS A 134 13.30 3.42 -14.23
C LYS A 134 11.78 3.35 -14.06
N GLY A 135 11.06 4.44 -14.41
CA GLY A 135 9.60 4.46 -14.37
C GLY A 135 8.95 3.50 -15.37
N MET A 136 9.54 3.29 -16.56
CA MET A 136 9.06 2.26 -17.50
C MET A 136 9.29 0.86 -16.96
N GLN A 137 10.46 0.60 -16.37
CA GLN A 137 10.75 -0.69 -15.74
C GLN A 137 9.80 -0.96 -14.56
N GLN A 138 9.49 0.06 -13.77
CA GLN A 138 8.52 -0.04 -12.67
C GLN A 138 7.12 -0.42 -13.18
N ARG A 139 6.65 0.24 -14.25
CA ARG A 139 5.38 -0.08 -14.89
C ARG A 139 5.38 -1.49 -15.52
N LEU A 140 6.50 -1.92 -16.09
CA LEU A 140 6.66 -3.30 -16.57
C LEU A 140 6.55 -4.31 -15.41
N GLY A 141 7.14 -3.99 -14.24
CA GLY A 141 7.00 -4.78 -13.02
C GLY A 141 5.55 -4.91 -12.53
N LEU A 142 4.78 -3.83 -12.61
CA LEU A 142 3.35 -3.86 -12.32
C LEU A 142 2.61 -4.79 -13.30
N GLY A 143 2.86 -4.65 -14.61
CA GLY A 143 2.27 -5.53 -15.62
C GLY A 143 2.62 -7.00 -15.38
N GLN A 144 3.87 -7.29 -15.05
CA GLN A 144 4.34 -8.65 -14.70
C GLN A 144 3.61 -9.20 -13.48
N ALA A 145 3.39 -8.39 -12.45
CA ALA A 145 2.69 -8.84 -11.24
C ALA A 145 1.20 -9.17 -11.50
N LEU A 146 0.62 -8.70 -12.59
CA LEU A 146 -0.77 -8.94 -12.98
C LEU A 146 -0.96 -10.17 -13.90
N ILE A 147 0.12 -10.81 -14.34
CA ILE A 147 0.06 -12.02 -15.17
C ILE A 147 -0.72 -13.11 -14.46
N GLY A 148 -1.62 -13.77 -15.19
CA GLY A 148 -2.45 -14.84 -14.65
C GLY A 148 -3.63 -14.37 -13.82
N ALA A 149 -3.97 -13.08 -13.86
CA ALA A 149 -5.10 -12.47 -13.16
C ALA A 149 -5.14 -12.83 -11.66
N PRO A 150 -4.13 -12.40 -10.88
CA PRO A 150 -4.05 -12.73 -9.45
C PRO A 150 -5.25 -12.18 -8.68
N ARG A 151 -5.65 -12.87 -7.62
CA ARG A 151 -6.72 -12.43 -6.71
C ARG A 151 -6.18 -11.63 -5.52
N LEU A 152 -4.89 -11.77 -5.22
CA LEU A 152 -4.17 -11.00 -4.21
C LEU A 152 -2.91 -10.40 -4.86
N LEU A 153 -2.78 -9.09 -4.82
CA LEU A 153 -1.62 -8.37 -5.33
C LEU A 153 -0.81 -7.80 -4.16
N LEU A 154 0.47 -8.13 -4.12
CA LEU A 154 1.41 -7.61 -3.13
C LEU A 154 2.34 -6.63 -3.83
N LEU A 155 2.32 -5.38 -3.41
CA LEU A 155 3.09 -4.30 -4.01
C LEU A 155 4.05 -3.69 -3.00
N ASP A 156 5.34 -3.78 -3.27
CA ASP A 156 6.39 -3.21 -2.44
C ASP A 156 6.99 -1.99 -3.16
N GLU A 157 6.68 -0.78 -2.68
CA GLU A 157 7.10 0.50 -3.24
C GLU A 157 6.75 0.70 -4.73
N PRO A 158 5.49 0.51 -5.17
CA PRO A 158 5.15 0.51 -6.60
C PRO A 158 5.32 1.87 -7.28
N THR A 159 5.39 2.97 -6.53
CA THR A 159 5.45 4.34 -7.05
C THR A 159 6.78 5.05 -6.84
N SER A 160 7.78 4.39 -6.22
CA SER A 160 9.05 5.01 -5.80
C SER A 160 9.88 5.60 -6.96
N ALA A 161 9.79 4.99 -8.15
CA ALA A 161 10.54 5.42 -9.34
C ALA A 161 9.70 6.24 -10.34
N LEU A 162 8.47 6.62 -9.98
CA LEU A 162 7.53 7.29 -10.86
C LEU A 162 7.47 8.80 -10.63
N ASP A 163 7.29 9.52 -11.72
CA ASP A 163 6.91 10.94 -11.71
C ASP A 163 5.44 11.13 -11.24
N PRO A 164 4.99 12.35 -10.97
CA PRO A 164 3.62 12.61 -10.51
C PRO A 164 2.54 12.02 -11.43
N ALA A 165 2.73 12.08 -12.76
CA ALA A 165 1.77 11.51 -13.73
C ALA A 165 1.73 9.98 -13.63
N GLY A 166 2.90 9.33 -13.49
CA GLY A 166 3.00 7.89 -13.29
C GLY A 166 2.34 7.43 -11.99
N ARG A 167 2.42 8.22 -10.91
CA ARG A 167 1.73 7.92 -9.65
C ARG A 167 0.21 7.98 -9.79
N ILE A 168 -0.31 8.96 -10.55
CA ILE A 168 -1.75 9.03 -10.86
C ILE A 168 -2.19 7.78 -11.63
N ALA A 169 -1.44 7.38 -12.66
CA ALA A 169 -1.76 6.18 -13.44
C ALA A 169 -1.76 4.89 -12.59
N VAL A 170 -0.82 4.74 -11.64
CA VAL A 170 -0.82 3.61 -10.70
C VAL A 170 -2.05 3.65 -9.79
N ARG A 171 -2.47 4.83 -9.33
CA ARG A 171 -3.68 4.97 -8.51
C ARG A 171 -4.93 4.53 -9.28
N GLU A 172 -5.09 4.99 -10.51
CA GLU A 172 -6.20 4.59 -11.40
C GLU A 172 -6.19 3.07 -11.65
N LEU A 173 -5.00 2.49 -11.84
CA LEU A 173 -4.83 1.03 -11.95
C LEU A 173 -5.32 0.31 -10.69
N LEU A 174 -4.93 0.77 -9.50
CA LEU A 174 -5.34 0.16 -8.22
C LEU A 174 -6.87 0.24 -8.04
N GLU A 175 -7.50 1.36 -8.38
CA GLU A 175 -8.95 1.51 -8.35
C GLU A 175 -9.66 0.57 -9.34
N GLU A 176 -9.08 0.36 -10.53
CA GLU A 176 -9.61 -0.60 -11.49
C GLU A 176 -9.52 -2.04 -10.97
N LEU A 177 -8.37 -2.43 -10.38
CA LEU A 177 -8.17 -3.75 -9.79
C LEU A 177 -9.15 -4.00 -8.64
N ARG A 178 -9.37 -2.98 -7.79
CA ARG A 178 -10.39 -3.01 -6.74
C ARG A 178 -11.78 -3.30 -7.30
N ARG A 179 -12.19 -2.59 -8.37
CA ARG A 179 -13.49 -2.81 -9.02
C ARG A 179 -13.63 -4.22 -9.61
N ARG A 180 -12.52 -4.85 -10.01
CA ARG A 180 -12.46 -6.23 -10.47
C ARG A 180 -12.44 -7.25 -9.33
N GLY A 181 -12.39 -6.82 -8.06
CA GLY A 181 -12.37 -7.68 -6.89
C GLY A 181 -10.97 -8.19 -6.52
N THR A 182 -9.89 -7.65 -7.11
CA THR A 182 -8.53 -7.98 -6.72
C THR A 182 -8.19 -7.31 -5.38
N ALA A 183 -7.79 -8.10 -4.39
CA ALA A 183 -7.30 -7.58 -3.13
C ALA A 183 -5.85 -7.10 -3.27
N VAL A 184 -5.48 -6.03 -2.57
CA VAL A 184 -4.13 -5.44 -2.66
C VAL A 184 -3.55 -5.21 -1.27
N LEU A 185 -2.32 -5.68 -1.04
CA LEU A 185 -1.48 -5.26 0.07
C LEU A 185 -0.39 -4.33 -0.47
N LEU A 186 -0.49 -3.06 -0.09
CA LEU A 186 0.40 -1.99 -0.54
C LEU A 186 1.38 -1.62 0.56
N ASN A 187 2.67 -1.87 0.37
CA ASN A 187 3.74 -1.33 1.20
C ASN A 187 4.33 -0.10 0.51
N SER A 188 4.25 1.07 1.16
CA SER A 188 4.87 2.29 0.67
C SER A 188 5.27 3.21 1.82
N HIS A 189 6.33 3.98 1.62
CA HIS A 189 6.75 5.04 2.54
C HIS A 189 6.12 6.40 2.21
N LEU A 190 5.42 6.53 1.08
CA LEU A 190 4.72 7.74 0.67
C LEU A 190 3.32 7.75 1.28
N LEU A 191 3.22 8.11 2.56
CA LEU A 191 1.98 8.02 3.35
C LEU A 191 0.81 8.77 2.72
N SER A 192 1.05 9.96 2.17
CA SER A 192 0.03 10.76 1.47
C SER A 192 -0.52 10.10 0.20
N GLU A 193 0.25 9.23 -0.46
CA GLU A 193 -0.23 8.45 -1.61
C GLU A 193 -1.04 7.23 -1.13
N VAL A 194 -0.59 6.58 -0.06
CA VAL A 194 -1.29 5.45 0.56
C VAL A 194 -2.68 5.90 1.04
N GLU A 195 -2.76 6.99 1.79
CA GLU A 195 -4.01 7.55 2.35
C GLU A 195 -5.11 7.77 1.30
N ARG A 196 -4.71 8.09 0.06
CA ARG A 196 -5.64 8.39 -1.04
C ARG A 196 -6.25 7.15 -1.71
N VAL A 197 -5.65 5.98 -1.55
CA VAL A 197 -6.04 4.79 -2.33
C VAL A 197 -6.50 3.62 -1.48
N VAL A 198 -6.06 3.55 -0.20
CA VAL A 198 -6.35 2.39 0.64
C VAL A 198 -7.69 2.53 1.38
N ASP A 199 -8.35 1.41 1.57
CA ASP A 199 -9.54 1.31 2.41
C ASP A 199 -9.16 1.26 3.89
N ARG A 200 -8.04 0.59 4.20
CA ARG A 200 -7.55 0.38 5.55
C ARG A 200 -6.02 0.39 5.60
N VAL A 201 -5.51 0.79 6.74
CA VAL A 201 -4.07 0.80 7.04
C VAL A 201 -3.80 -0.12 8.21
N THR A 202 -2.69 -0.84 8.15
CA THR A 202 -2.11 -1.57 9.27
C THR A 202 -0.68 -1.08 9.49
N ILE A 203 -0.40 -0.57 10.69
CA ILE A 203 0.93 -0.08 11.07
C ILE A 203 1.62 -1.16 11.89
N ILE A 204 2.80 -1.59 11.44
CA ILE A 204 3.66 -2.54 12.15
C ILE A 204 4.88 -1.81 12.68
N ASN A 205 5.22 -2.05 13.95
CA ASN A 205 6.45 -1.57 14.57
C ASN A 205 7.10 -2.69 15.37
N ARG A 206 8.39 -2.92 15.20
CA ARG A 206 9.17 -3.97 15.91
C ARG A 206 8.50 -5.37 15.88
N GLY A 207 7.86 -5.68 14.77
CA GLY A 207 7.23 -6.99 14.56
C GLY A 207 5.85 -7.16 15.18
N VAL A 208 5.23 -6.12 15.72
CA VAL A 208 3.86 -6.14 16.26
C VAL A 208 2.97 -5.15 15.50
N THR A 209 1.68 -5.45 15.40
CA THR A 209 0.68 -4.50 14.91
C THR A 209 0.40 -3.46 15.99
N VAL A 210 0.65 -2.18 15.71
CA VAL A 210 0.45 -1.07 16.67
C VAL A 210 -0.82 -0.28 16.40
N ALA A 211 -1.31 -0.27 15.16
CA ALA A 211 -2.58 0.36 14.79
C ALA A 211 -3.16 -0.29 13.53
N THR A 212 -4.48 -0.36 13.44
CA THR A 212 -5.21 -0.76 12.24
C THR A 212 -6.55 -0.03 12.20
N GLY A 213 -6.98 0.42 11.02
CA GLY A 213 -8.23 1.12 10.80
C GLY A 213 -8.25 1.79 9.44
N THR A 214 -9.38 2.37 9.05
CA THR A 214 -9.45 3.26 7.89
C THR A 214 -8.60 4.51 8.14
N PRO A 215 -8.09 5.20 7.10
CA PRO A 215 -7.39 6.47 7.29
C PRO A 215 -8.18 7.46 8.16
N ALA A 216 -9.50 7.54 7.96
CA ALA A 216 -10.38 8.42 8.74
C ALA A 216 -10.51 8.02 10.22
N GLU A 217 -10.56 6.71 10.53
CA GLU A 217 -10.62 6.21 11.93
C GLU A 217 -9.29 6.42 12.66
N LEU A 218 -8.17 6.35 11.95
CA LEU A 218 -6.85 6.56 12.52
C LEU A 218 -6.53 8.04 12.71
N SER A 219 -7.07 8.92 11.84
CA SER A 219 -6.92 10.35 11.95
C SER A 219 -7.64 10.87 13.19
N ARG A 220 -6.96 11.69 13.98
CA ARG A 220 -7.56 12.33 15.16
C ARG A 220 -8.02 13.74 14.83
N PRO A 221 -9.14 14.21 15.40
CA PRO A 221 -9.45 15.62 15.35
C PRO A 221 -8.29 16.41 15.93
N GLY A 222 -7.74 17.33 15.16
CA GLY A 222 -6.65 18.22 15.56
C GLY A 222 -7.16 19.62 15.92
N GLY A 223 -8.51 19.80 16.00
CA GLY A 223 -9.09 21.09 16.30
C GLY A 223 -9.52 21.90 15.07
N VAL A 224 -9.58 23.20 15.23
CA VAL A 224 -10.00 24.17 14.21
C VAL A 224 -8.91 25.23 14.04
N ASP A 225 -8.48 25.47 12.81
CA ASP A 225 -7.64 26.59 12.43
C ASP A 225 -8.53 27.71 11.85
N VAL A 226 -8.35 28.93 12.37
CA VAL A 226 -9.02 30.13 11.86
C VAL A 226 -7.95 31.09 11.36
N THR A 227 -7.98 31.42 10.09
CA THR A 227 -7.11 32.42 9.48
C THR A 227 -7.74 33.78 9.63
N THR A 228 -7.07 34.66 10.36
CA THR A 228 -7.49 36.07 10.57
C THR A 228 -6.47 37.05 9.95
N GLN A 229 -6.72 38.33 10.03
CA GLN A 229 -5.79 39.39 9.63
C GLN A 229 -4.44 39.34 10.38
N ASP A 230 -4.44 38.76 11.59
CA ASP A 230 -3.28 38.70 12.47
C ASP A 230 -2.55 37.35 12.38
N GLY A 231 -3.02 36.43 11.51
CA GLY A 231 -2.45 35.10 11.28
C GLY A 231 -3.42 33.96 11.58
N VAL A 232 -2.88 32.75 11.68
CA VAL A 232 -3.66 31.54 11.98
C VAL A 232 -3.78 31.37 13.49
N ARG A 233 -4.99 31.19 13.99
CA ARG A 233 -5.29 30.81 15.37
C ARG A 233 -5.74 29.37 15.41
N HIS A 234 -5.08 28.57 16.24
CA HIS A 234 -5.36 27.15 16.43
C HIS A 234 -6.20 26.93 17.71
N PHE A 235 -7.31 26.19 17.56
CA PHE A 235 -8.22 25.77 18.64
C PHE A 235 -8.18 24.26 18.76
N PRO A 236 -7.27 23.68 19.57
CA PRO A 236 -6.94 22.24 19.53
C PRO A 236 -8.08 21.32 19.96
N ASP A 237 -8.97 21.79 20.84
CA ASP A 237 -10.07 20.99 21.38
C ASP A 237 -11.42 21.28 20.68
N ALA A 238 -11.43 22.15 19.66
CA ALA A 238 -12.66 22.53 18.97
C ALA A 238 -13.07 21.49 17.95
N ALA A 239 -14.35 21.15 17.93
CA ALA A 239 -14.99 20.32 16.93
C ALA A 239 -15.67 21.17 15.84
N ARG A 240 -16.19 20.52 14.81
CA ARG A 240 -16.90 21.20 13.71
C ARG A 240 -18.09 22.02 14.20
N GLU A 241 -18.75 21.54 15.23
CA GLU A 241 -19.91 22.15 15.84
C GLU A 241 -19.59 23.45 16.55
N ASP A 242 -18.32 23.63 16.98
CA ASP A 242 -17.86 24.85 17.71
C ASP A 242 -17.49 25.98 16.73
N ILE A 243 -17.31 25.71 15.45
CA ILE A 243 -16.90 26.69 14.44
C ILE A 243 -17.78 27.94 14.43
N PRO A 244 -19.14 27.86 14.44
CA PRO A 244 -19.97 29.03 14.42
C PRO A 244 -19.76 29.97 15.64
N GLY A 245 -19.54 29.38 16.82
CA GLY A 245 -19.23 30.10 18.05
C GLY A 245 -17.88 30.81 17.98
N ILE A 246 -16.84 30.07 17.60
CA ILE A 246 -15.48 30.60 17.46
C ILE A 246 -15.44 31.78 16.47
N VAL A 247 -16.11 31.63 15.31
CA VAL A 247 -16.18 32.72 14.31
C VAL A 247 -16.93 33.90 14.84
N ALA A 248 -18.06 33.68 15.52
CA ALA A 248 -18.83 34.80 16.12
C ALA A 248 -18.03 35.57 17.16
N ASP A 249 -17.29 34.90 18.03
CA ASP A 249 -16.44 35.51 19.05
C ASP A 249 -15.30 36.34 18.44
N LEU A 250 -14.63 35.80 17.42
CA LEU A 250 -13.55 36.50 16.71
C LEU A 250 -14.08 37.76 16.00
N VAL A 251 -15.21 37.65 15.32
CA VAL A 251 -15.85 38.82 14.66
C VAL A 251 -16.32 39.86 15.67
N ALA A 252 -16.89 39.44 16.82
CA ALA A 252 -17.28 40.34 17.90
C ALA A 252 -16.07 41.07 18.52
N ALA A 253 -14.90 40.41 18.54
CA ALA A 253 -13.63 41.01 18.96
C ALA A 253 -13.03 41.97 17.91
N GLY A 254 -13.68 42.15 16.75
CA GLY A 254 -13.22 43.03 15.67
C GLY A 254 -12.23 42.42 14.71
N GLU A 255 -12.04 41.09 14.77
CA GLU A 255 -11.15 40.39 13.86
C GLU A 255 -11.84 40.05 12.52
N ARG A 256 -11.05 40.06 11.45
CA ARG A 256 -11.53 39.65 10.14
C ARG A 256 -11.15 38.19 9.92
N VAL A 257 -12.15 37.32 9.80
CA VAL A 257 -11.95 35.89 9.48
C VAL A 257 -11.91 35.72 7.97
N TYR A 258 -10.85 35.09 7.47
CA TYR A 258 -10.63 34.82 6.03
C TYR A 258 -10.85 33.36 5.65
N ASP A 259 -10.53 32.45 6.55
CA ASP A 259 -10.69 31.02 6.33
C ASP A 259 -10.90 30.29 7.65
N VAL A 260 -11.59 29.13 7.59
CA VAL A 260 -11.80 28.25 8.73
C VAL A 260 -11.63 26.82 8.23
N SER A 261 -10.69 26.10 8.81
CA SER A 261 -10.41 24.71 8.45
C SER A 261 -10.41 23.79 9.66
N LEU A 262 -11.01 22.62 9.51
CA LEU A 262 -10.85 21.54 10.47
C LEU A 262 -9.44 20.95 10.29
N VAL A 263 -8.72 20.91 11.39
CA VAL A 263 -7.43 20.22 11.44
C VAL A 263 -7.70 18.77 11.79
N THR A 264 -7.25 17.87 10.92
CA THR A 264 -7.21 16.43 11.21
C THR A 264 -5.76 16.00 11.15
N SER A 265 -5.35 15.15 12.08
CA SER A 265 -4.00 14.57 11.98
C SER A 265 -3.86 13.82 10.66
N SER A 266 -2.78 14.08 9.94
CA SER A 266 -2.44 13.33 8.75
C SER A 266 -2.06 11.89 9.14
N LEU A 267 -2.17 10.95 8.20
CA LEU A 267 -1.68 9.59 8.41
C LEU A 267 -0.19 9.59 8.80
N GLU A 268 0.58 10.60 8.37
CA GLU A 268 1.98 10.78 8.74
C GLU A 268 2.16 11.07 10.24
N GLU A 269 1.34 11.93 10.82
CA GLU A 269 1.36 12.22 12.26
C GLU A 269 0.95 11.02 13.09
N VAL A 270 -0.11 10.32 12.66
CA VAL A 270 -0.54 9.06 13.29
C VAL A 270 0.56 8.01 13.24
N TYR A 271 1.22 7.87 12.09
CA TYR A 271 2.36 6.99 11.91
C TYR A 271 3.51 7.33 12.85
N LEU A 272 3.92 8.61 12.92
CA LEU A 272 5.00 9.07 13.78
C LEU A 272 4.70 8.80 15.25
N GLN A 273 3.45 9.04 15.69
CA GLN A 273 3.01 8.75 17.05
C GLN A 273 3.06 7.25 17.34
N ALA A 274 2.47 6.40 16.48
CA ALA A 274 2.45 4.95 16.66
C ALA A 274 3.86 4.33 16.70
N VAL A 275 4.82 4.93 15.97
CA VAL A 275 6.22 4.51 15.98
C VAL A 275 6.93 4.98 17.26
N SER A 276 6.65 6.19 17.77
CA SER A 276 7.27 6.73 18.98
C SER A 276 6.77 6.02 20.24
N ASP A 277 5.47 5.76 20.37
CA ASP A 277 4.85 5.08 21.52
C ASP A 277 5.35 3.62 21.63
N GLY A 278 5.53 2.95 20.51
CA GLY A 278 6.16 1.63 20.45
C GLY A 278 7.67 1.62 20.78
N ALA A 279 8.29 2.79 20.94
CA ALA A 279 9.69 2.91 21.38
C ALA A 279 9.82 2.95 22.91
N ALA A 280 8.72 3.26 23.62
CA ALA A 280 8.71 3.42 25.07
C ALA A 280 8.25 2.13 25.82
N SER A 281 7.84 1.09 25.10
CA SER A 281 7.43 -0.22 25.62
C SER A 281 8.48 -1.28 25.28
#